data_a253582dffef9765ac1b4e3683388261
#
_entry.id   a253582dffef9765ac1b4e3683388261
#
_cell.length_a   1.000
_cell.length_b   1.000
_cell.length_c   1.000
_cell.angle_alpha   90.00
_cell.angle_beta   90.00
_cell.angle_gamma   90.00
#
_symmetry.space_group_name_H-M   'P 1'
#
loop_
_entity.id
_entity.type
_entity.pdbx_description
1 polymer ?
#
loop_
_entity_poly.entity_id
_entity_poly.type
_entity_poly.pdbx_seq_one_letter_code
_entity_poly.pdbx_strand_id
1 'polypeptide(L)'
;RGSLTGLTRGTTVAHIARAALESIAFQSTALLAAMSRDAVSAGGVAVNQLRVDGGACVNDLLMQFQADLLGIPVVRPAVIETTALGAAYLAGLHTGLYQGLDELSAQWRAERTFEPRMAREEAAEKMARWEHAVRQTTAA
;
A
#
# COMPACT_ATOMS: atom_id res chain seq x y z
N ARG A 1 9.45 13.16 14.48
CA ARG A 1 10.02 12.26 15.50
C ARG A 1 9.73 10.82 15.10
N GLY A 2 10.65 9.87 15.40
CA GLY A 2 10.46 8.44 15.21
C GLY A 2 10.65 7.72 16.54
N SER A 3 10.03 6.55 16.70
CA SER A 3 10.22 5.71 17.89
C SER A 3 10.25 4.23 17.52
N LEU A 4 10.94 3.46 18.34
CA LEU A 4 10.93 2.00 18.35
C LEU A 4 10.40 1.56 19.71
N THR A 5 9.34 0.79 19.71
CA THR A 5 8.68 0.32 20.94
C THR A 5 8.72 -1.20 21.05
N GLY A 6 8.63 -1.72 22.28
CA GLY A 6 8.59 -3.16 22.51
C GLY A 6 9.94 -3.89 22.38
N LEU A 7 11.07 -3.18 22.46
CA LEU A 7 12.40 -3.78 22.42
C LEU A 7 12.64 -4.64 23.68
N THR A 8 13.18 -5.82 23.48
CA THR A 8 13.57 -6.76 24.53
C THR A 8 15.00 -7.25 24.32
N ARG A 9 15.53 -8.04 25.26
CA ARG A 9 16.86 -8.67 25.10
C ARG A 9 16.94 -9.63 23.90
N GLY A 10 15.79 -10.15 23.43
CA GLY A 10 15.71 -11.02 22.26
C GLY A 10 15.55 -10.26 20.93
N THR A 11 15.48 -8.93 20.95
CA THR A 11 15.32 -8.13 19.73
C THR A 11 16.61 -8.14 18.91
N THR A 12 16.51 -8.52 17.65
CA THR A 12 17.63 -8.58 16.68
C THR A 12 17.45 -7.52 15.59
N VAL A 13 18.51 -7.30 14.80
CA VAL A 13 18.48 -6.41 13.62
C VAL A 13 17.38 -6.85 12.64
N ALA A 14 17.16 -8.15 12.47
CA ALA A 14 16.10 -8.68 11.60
C ALA A 14 14.70 -8.24 12.06
N HIS A 15 14.44 -8.23 13.38
CA HIS A 15 13.18 -7.72 13.93
C HIS A 15 12.99 -6.24 13.66
N ILE A 16 14.06 -5.43 13.77
CA ILE A 16 14.00 -3.99 13.48
C ILE A 16 13.76 -3.74 11.98
N ALA A 17 14.47 -4.46 11.12
CA ALA A 17 14.27 -4.37 9.66
C ALA A 17 12.84 -4.76 9.27
N ARG A 18 12.29 -5.82 9.86
CA ARG A 18 10.91 -6.24 9.65
C ARG A 18 9.92 -5.17 10.12
N ALA A 19 10.11 -4.60 11.30
CA ALA A 19 9.27 -3.54 11.83
C ALA A 19 9.28 -2.28 10.95
N ALA A 20 10.44 -1.93 10.37
CA ALA A 20 10.56 -0.83 9.43
C ALA A 20 9.71 -1.06 8.16
N LEU A 21 9.74 -2.25 7.58
CA LEU A 21 8.89 -2.61 6.44
C LEU A 21 7.40 -2.60 6.81
N GLU A 22 7.05 -3.22 7.93
CA GLU A 22 5.66 -3.26 8.40
C GLU A 22 5.11 -1.86 8.70
N SER A 23 5.94 -0.93 9.15
CA SER A 23 5.53 0.46 9.42
C SER A 23 4.99 1.16 8.18
N ILE A 24 5.53 0.86 6.99
CA ILE A 24 5.05 1.39 5.72
C ILE A 24 3.61 0.91 5.46
N ALA A 25 3.36 -0.39 5.66
CA ALA A 25 2.04 -0.95 5.46
C ALA A 25 1.01 -0.42 6.47
N PHE A 26 1.38 -0.21 7.73
CA PHE A 26 0.51 0.41 8.73
C PHE A 26 0.10 1.83 8.35
N GLN A 27 1.05 2.66 7.91
CA GLN A 27 0.78 4.03 7.47
C GLN A 27 -0.13 4.06 6.23
N SER A 28 0.16 3.22 5.23
CA SER A 28 -0.66 3.08 4.04
C SER A 28 -2.09 2.64 4.37
N THR A 29 -2.23 1.68 5.30
CA THR A 29 -3.54 1.19 5.75
C THR A 29 -4.34 2.30 6.44
N ALA A 30 -3.73 3.07 7.32
CA ALA A 30 -4.40 4.18 8.00
C ALA A 30 -4.87 5.26 6.99
N LEU A 31 -4.03 5.59 6.01
CA LEU A 31 -4.36 6.55 4.96
C LEU A 31 -5.53 6.05 4.10
N LEU A 32 -5.44 4.81 3.60
CA LEU A 32 -6.49 4.23 2.74
C LEU A 32 -7.82 4.06 3.48
N ALA A 33 -7.79 3.73 4.77
CA ALA A 33 -9.00 3.70 5.59
C ALA A 33 -9.66 5.07 5.71
N ALA A 34 -8.86 6.14 5.84
CA ALA A 34 -9.38 7.51 5.84
C ALA A 34 -9.97 7.87 4.47
N MET A 35 -9.24 7.65 3.38
CA MET A 35 -9.71 7.90 2.01
C MET A 35 -11.00 7.15 1.68
N SER A 36 -11.09 5.87 2.09
CA SER A 36 -12.28 5.05 1.86
C SER A 36 -13.50 5.58 2.62
N ARG A 37 -13.33 6.04 3.87
CA ARG A 37 -14.40 6.69 4.64
C ARG A 37 -14.87 7.99 3.97
N ASP A 38 -13.93 8.81 3.53
CA ASP A 38 -14.24 10.09 2.86
C ASP A 38 -14.99 9.86 1.55
N ALA A 39 -14.55 8.88 0.75
CA ALA A 39 -15.23 8.49 -0.49
C ALA A 39 -16.67 8.05 -0.24
N VAL A 40 -16.89 7.16 0.75
CA VAL A 40 -18.24 6.70 1.11
C VAL A 40 -19.09 7.85 1.65
N SER A 41 -18.54 8.74 2.46
CA SER A 41 -19.24 9.91 2.98
C SER A 41 -19.66 10.89 1.88
N ALA A 42 -18.90 10.94 0.79
CA ALA A 42 -19.22 11.72 -0.41
C ALA A 42 -20.17 11.00 -1.39
N GLY A 43 -20.75 9.87 -1.02
CA GLY A 43 -21.68 9.08 -1.85
C GLY A 43 -21.00 8.15 -2.85
N GLY A 44 -19.68 7.97 -2.74
CA GLY A 44 -18.91 7.01 -3.54
C GLY A 44 -18.89 5.60 -2.92
N VAL A 45 -18.02 4.76 -3.46
CA VAL A 45 -17.85 3.37 -3.01
C VAL A 45 -16.54 3.23 -2.20
N ALA A 46 -16.52 2.27 -1.30
CA ALA A 46 -15.30 1.92 -0.58
C ALA A 46 -14.22 1.38 -1.54
N VAL A 47 -12.96 1.62 -1.19
CA VAL A 47 -11.81 1.06 -1.93
C VAL A 47 -11.83 -0.45 -1.79
N ASN A 48 -11.84 -1.16 -2.92
CA ASN A 48 -11.92 -2.62 -2.99
C ASN A 48 -10.65 -3.29 -3.53
N GLN A 49 -9.70 -2.52 -4.01
CA GLN A 49 -8.41 -2.98 -4.53
C GLN A 49 -7.38 -1.86 -4.41
N LEU A 50 -6.14 -2.20 -4.10
CA LEU A 50 -5.02 -1.27 -4.14
C LEU A 50 -4.05 -1.65 -5.26
N ARG A 51 -3.82 -0.73 -6.20
CA ARG A 51 -2.74 -0.85 -7.19
C ARG A 51 -1.51 -0.12 -6.67
N VAL A 52 -0.36 -0.78 -6.77
CA VAL A 52 0.92 -0.28 -6.25
C VAL A 52 1.93 -0.10 -7.36
N ASP A 53 2.89 0.80 -7.17
CA ASP A 53 3.98 1.04 -8.10
C ASP A 53 5.27 1.48 -7.38
N GLY A 54 6.31 1.75 -8.15
CA GLY A 54 7.61 2.18 -7.66
C GLY A 54 8.44 1.06 -7.04
N GLY A 55 9.67 1.38 -6.66
CA GLY A 55 10.66 0.39 -6.22
C GLY A 55 10.29 -0.42 -4.98
N ALA A 56 9.48 0.14 -4.07
CA ALA A 56 9.06 -0.56 -2.86
C ALA A 56 8.11 -1.74 -3.13
N CYS A 57 7.34 -1.69 -4.23
CA CYS A 57 6.36 -2.72 -4.56
C CYS A 57 6.96 -4.07 -4.96
N VAL A 58 8.27 -4.13 -5.24
CA VAL A 58 8.97 -5.41 -5.53
C VAL A 58 9.15 -6.27 -4.28
N ASN A 59 8.96 -5.71 -3.09
CA ASN A 59 9.08 -6.45 -1.85
C ASN A 59 7.79 -7.23 -1.56
N ASP A 60 7.80 -8.52 -1.83
CA ASP A 60 6.64 -9.40 -1.67
C ASP A 60 6.13 -9.48 -0.23
N LEU A 61 7.03 -9.39 0.75
CA LEU A 61 6.67 -9.41 2.16
C LEU A 61 5.87 -8.15 2.54
N LEU A 62 6.31 -6.99 2.06
CA LEU A 62 5.60 -5.73 2.27
C LEU A 62 4.23 -5.76 1.60
N MET A 63 4.15 -6.23 0.34
CA MET A 63 2.90 -6.29 -0.42
C MET A 63 1.89 -7.25 0.21
N GLN A 64 2.35 -8.43 0.64
CA GLN A 64 1.48 -9.39 1.32
C GLN A 64 0.97 -8.84 2.65
N PHE A 65 1.86 -8.26 3.47
CA PHE A 65 1.46 -7.69 4.76
C PHE A 65 0.50 -6.50 4.59
N GLN A 66 0.67 -5.71 3.53
CA GLN A 66 -0.24 -4.62 3.20
C GLN A 66 -1.64 -5.13 2.79
N ALA A 67 -1.70 -6.19 1.96
CA ALA A 67 -2.98 -6.84 1.63
C ALA A 67 -3.66 -7.41 2.88
N ASP A 68 -2.89 -8.04 3.75
CA ASP A 68 -3.35 -8.63 5.01
C ASP A 68 -3.97 -7.57 5.94
N LEU A 69 -3.30 -6.44 6.14
CA LEU A 69 -3.83 -5.35 6.98
C LEU A 69 -5.06 -4.69 6.37
N LEU A 70 -5.05 -4.42 5.06
CA LEU A 70 -6.16 -3.77 4.37
C LEU A 70 -7.40 -4.66 4.25
N GLY A 71 -7.21 -5.97 4.12
CA GLY A 71 -8.28 -6.92 3.83
C GLY A 71 -8.85 -6.82 2.41
N ILE A 72 -8.07 -6.24 1.50
CA ILE A 72 -8.38 -6.14 0.06
C ILE A 72 -7.15 -6.55 -0.75
N PRO A 73 -7.33 -6.98 -2.01
CA PRO A 73 -6.21 -7.32 -2.88
C PRO A 73 -5.27 -6.14 -3.12
N VAL A 74 -3.96 -6.43 -3.09
CA VAL A 74 -2.91 -5.51 -3.54
C VAL A 74 -2.37 -6.04 -4.87
N VAL A 75 -2.39 -5.20 -5.91
CA VAL A 75 -2.03 -5.60 -7.28
C VAL A 75 -0.80 -4.85 -7.75
N ARG A 76 0.25 -5.60 -8.04
CA ARG A 76 1.49 -5.10 -8.62
C ARG A 76 1.42 -5.21 -10.15
N PRO A 77 1.67 -4.10 -10.90
CA PRO A 77 1.70 -4.15 -12.35
C PRO A 77 3.01 -4.76 -12.88
N ALA A 78 2.99 -5.20 -14.14
CA ALA A 78 4.20 -5.68 -14.84
C ALA A 78 5.24 -4.56 -15.04
N VAL A 79 4.79 -3.32 -15.23
CA VAL A 79 5.64 -2.13 -15.29
C VAL A 79 5.47 -1.36 -14.00
N ILE A 80 6.52 -1.30 -13.20
CA ILE A 80 6.49 -0.68 -11.86
C ILE A 80 6.86 0.81 -11.88
N GLU A 81 7.48 1.30 -12.95
CA GLU A 81 7.85 2.72 -13.13
C GLU A 81 6.71 3.49 -13.81
N THR A 82 5.57 3.58 -13.13
CA THR A 82 4.34 4.12 -13.73
C THR A 82 4.39 5.63 -13.94
N THR A 83 5.21 6.37 -13.21
CA THR A 83 5.39 7.82 -13.40
C THR A 83 6.01 8.10 -14.75
N ALA A 84 7.11 7.42 -15.09
CA ALA A 84 7.78 7.56 -16.38
C ALA A 84 6.89 7.07 -17.54
N LEU A 85 6.20 5.93 -17.31
CA LEU A 85 5.27 5.37 -18.28
C LEU A 85 4.09 6.33 -18.54
N GLY A 86 3.55 6.96 -17.50
CA GLY A 86 2.47 7.94 -17.61
C GLY A 86 2.88 9.16 -18.44
N ALA A 87 4.08 9.69 -18.22
CA ALA A 87 4.63 10.78 -19.02
C ALA A 87 4.78 10.38 -20.51
N ALA A 88 5.27 9.15 -20.77
CA ALA A 88 5.38 8.62 -22.13
C ALA A 88 4.01 8.44 -22.80
N TYR A 89 3.00 7.99 -22.06
CA TYR A 89 1.63 7.86 -22.55
C TYR A 89 1.01 9.20 -22.93
N LEU A 90 1.20 10.23 -22.09
CA LEU A 90 0.71 11.58 -22.40
C LEU A 90 1.36 12.15 -23.67
N ALA A 91 2.68 11.96 -23.81
CA ALA A 91 3.39 12.35 -25.02
C ALA A 91 2.88 11.57 -26.25
N GLY A 92 2.66 10.27 -26.12
CA GLY A 92 2.12 9.42 -27.18
C GLY A 92 0.70 9.78 -27.61
N LEU A 93 -0.17 10.17 -26.68
CA LEU A 93 -1.49 10.71 -26.99
C LEU A 93 -1.40 12.02 -27.76
N HIS A 94 -0.51 12.94 -27.33
CA HIS A 94 -0.35 14.23 -28.00
C HIS A 94 0.17 14.07 -29.43
N THR A 95 1.09 13.14 -29.67
CA THR A 95 1.66 12.90 -31.00
C THR A 95 0.81 12.01 -31.91
N GLY A 96 -0.32 11.49 -31.41
CA GLY A 96 -1.18 10.58 -32.16
C GLY A 96 -0.65 9.14 -32.27
N LEU A 97 0.34 8.77 -31.45
CA LEU A 97 0.81 7.38 -31.36
C LEU A 97 -0.26 6.47 -30.75
N TYR A 98 -1.01 6.98 -29.79
CA TYR A 98 -2.17 6.33 -29.17
C TYR A 98 -3.45 7.09 -29.51
N GLN A 99 -4.52 6.35 -29.79
CA GLN A 99 -5.79 6.92 -30.24
C GLN A 99 -6.68 7.40 -29.07
N GLY A 100 -6.40 6.92 -27.83
CA GLY A 100 -7.17 7.31 -26.67
C GLY A 100 -6.82 6.54 -25.39
N LEU A 101 -7.50 6.88 -24.30
CA LEU A 101 -7.26 6.29 -22.99
C LEU A 101 -7.61 4.80 -22.91
N ASP A 102 -8.56 4.33 -23.73
CA ASP A 102 -8.96 2.93 -23.76
C ASP A 102 -7.82 2.04 -24.27
N GLU A 103 -7.10 2.51 -25.31
CA GLU A 103 -5.93 1.81 -25.83
C GLU A 103 -4.81 1.72 -24.76
N LEU A 104 -4.59 2.79 -24.01
CA LEU A 104 -3.63 2.79 -22.91
C LEU A 104 -4.06 1.88 -21.76
N SER A 105 -5.33 1.92 -21.40
CA SER A 105 -5.89 1.06 -20.36
C SER A 105 -5.76 -0.43 -20.69
N ALA A 106 -5.86 -0.80 -21.96
CA ALA A 106 -5.69 -2.16 -22.42
C ALA A 106 -4.24 -2.68 -22.32
N GLN A 107 -3.27 -1.78 -22.19
CA GLN A 107 -1.85 -2.14 -22.02
C GLN A 107 -1.50 -2.48 -20.56
N TRP A 108 -2.34 -2.05 -19.61
CA TRP A 108 -2.08 -2.33 -18.21
C TRP A 108 -2.24 -3.83 -17.91
N ARG A 109 -1.23 -4.42 -17.29
CA ARG A 109 -1.21 -5.83 -16.92
C ARG A 109 -0.76 -5.99 -15.48
N ALA A 110 -1.49 -6.80 -14.71
CA ALA A 110 -1.03 -7.26 -13.41
C ALA A 110 0.12 -8.26 -13.60
N GLU A 111 1.20 -8.08 -12.85
CA GLU A 111 2.25 -9.11 -12.71
C GLU A 111 1.87 -10.06 -11.58
N ARG A 112 1.40 -9.48 -10.44
CA ARG A 112 1.03 -10.28 -9.28
C ARG A 112 -0.07 -9.61 -8.46
N THR A 113 -0.97 -10.45 -7.95
CA THR A 113 -1.99 -10.06 -6.96
C THR A 113 -1.68 -10.74 -5.62
N PHE A 114 -1.68 -9.95 -4.55
CA PHE A 114 -1.52 -10.41 -3.17
C PHE A 114 -2.90 -10.40 -2.52
N GLU A 115 -3.46 -11.58 -2.31
CA GLU A 115 -4.74 -11.74 -1.63
C GLU A 115 -4.56 -11.71 -0.10
N PRO A 116 -5.50 -11.10 0.65
CA PRO A 116 -5.47 -11.12 2.11
C PRO A 116 -5.50 -12.56 2.65
N ARG A 117 -4.63 -12.85 3.62
CA ARG A 117 -4.52 -14.18 4.27
C ARG A 117 -4.71 -14.10 5.79
N MET A 118 -4.50 -12.91 6.37
CA MET A 118 -4.62 -12.68 7.81
C MET A 118 -6.09 -12.53 8.20
N ALA A 119 -6.46 -13.10 9.35
CA ALA A 119 -7.78 -12.88 9.93
C ALA A 119 -8.01 -11.39 10.24
N ARG A 120 -9.24 -10.92 10.06
CA ARG A 120 -9.56 -9.50 10.25
C ARG A 120 -9.35 -9.04 11.70
N GLU A 121 -9.58 -9.93 12.66
CA GLU A 121 -9.34 -9.69 14.07
C GLU A 121 -7.86 -9.47 14.37
N GLU A 122 -6.99 -10.30 13.79
CA GLU A 122 -5.52 -10.15 13.92
C GLU A 122 -5.03 -8.85 13.29
N ALA A 123 -5.53 -8.50 12.10
CA ALA A 123 -5.19 -7.25 11.43
C ALA A 123 -5.62 -6.03 12.27
N ALA A 124 -6.82 -6.06 12.84
CA ALA A 124 -7.33 -5.01 13.71
C ALA A 124 -6.50 -4.86 15.01
N GLU A 125 -6.09 -5.97 15.62
CA GLU A 125 -5.22 -5.95 16.79
C GLU A 125 -3.86 -5.31 16.48
N LYS A 126 -3.25 -5.69 15.34
CA LYS A 126 -1.97 -5.10 14.90
C LYS A 126 -2.09 -3.59 14.65
N MET A 127 -3.16 -3.16 13.98
CA MET A 127 -3.44 -1.74 13.76
C MET A 127 -3.62 -0.98 15.09
N ALA A 128 -4.38 -1.50 16.04
CA ALA A 128 -4.59 -0.88 17.34
C ALA A 128 -3.28 -0.69 18.13
N ARG A 129 -2.38 -1.70 18.08
CA ARG A 129 -1.05 -1.62 18.70
C ARG A 129 -0.18 -0.55 18.03
N TRP A 130 -0.19 -0.48 16.69
CA TRP A 130 0.53 0.54 15.96
C TRP A 130 0.00 1.95 16.27
N GLU A 131 -1.31 2.15 16.28
CA GLU A 131 -1.93 3.43 16.63
C GLU A 131 -1.60 3.85 18.06
N HIS A 132 -1.53 2.90 19.00
CA HIS A 132 -1.11 3.18 20.37
C HIS A 132 0.34 3.71 20.40
N ALA A 133 1.27 3.06 19.67
CA ALA A 133 2.66 3.50 19.58
C ALA A 133 2.78 4.90 18.93
N VAL A 134 1.97 5.20 17.90
CA VAL A 134 1.90 6.53 17.29
C VAL A 134 1.46 7.57 18.31
N ARG A 135 0.38 7.31 19.06
CA ARG A 135 -0.09 8.24 20.11
C ARG A 135 0.98 8.50 21.17
N GLN A 136 1.70 7.47 21.62
CA GLN A 136 2.81 7.64 22.57
C GLN A 136 3.94 8.50 22.00
N THR A 137 4.24 8.37 20.70
CA THR A 137 5.32 9.12 20.04
C THR A 137 4.94 10.59 19.83
N THR A 138 3.65 10.89 19.61
CA THR A 138 3.15 12.23 19.29
C THR A 138 2.71 13.03 20.51
N ALA A 139 2.43 12.36 21.62
CA ALA A 139 1.99 13.01 22.89
C ALA A 139 3.10 13.75 23.63
N ALA A 140 4.35 13.74 23.15
CA ALA A 140 5.51 14.37 23.78
C ALA A 140 5.86 15.73 23.18
#